data_ae820f66dc9ef63d623d628eef47f65c
#
_entry.id   ae820f66dc9ef63d623d628eef47f65c
#
_cell.length_a   1.000
_cell.length_b   1.000
_cell.length_c   1.000
_cell.angle_alpha   90.00
_cell.angle_beta   90.00
_cell.angle_gamma   90.00
#
_symmetry.space_group_name_H-M   'P 1'
#
loop_
_entity.id
_entity.type
_entity.pdbx_description
1 polymer ?
#
loop_
_entity_poly.entity_id
_entity_poly.type
_entity_poly.pdbx_seq_one_letter_code
_entity_poly.pdbx_strand_id
1 'polypeptide(L)'
;MAVPAALDEVGYWVDAAPFRAQLHHLMGGTALTAAEVGAAAGLSVRLAEHLAYGRNGRALRRVSPETGRRLMALSVGQLRRQRTRRRLAGLRVDQDGCAA
;
A
#
# COMPACT_ATOMS: atom_id res chain seq x y z
N MET A 1 32.63 2.76 -15.09
CA MET A 1 31.58 2.20 -15.91
C MET A 1 30.26 2.25 -15.16
N ALA A 2 29.33 2.94 -15.70
CA ALA A 2 28.05 2.99 -15.08
C ALA A 2 27.29 1.69 -15.38
N VAL A 3 26.90 0.99 -14.35
CA VAL A 3 26.01 -0.12 -14.52
C VAL A 3 24.69 0.46 -14.99
N PRO A 4 24.11 -0.08 -16.06
CA PRO A 4 22.83 0.43 -16.52
C PRO A 4 21.81 0.46 -15.38
N ALA A 5 21.13 1.57 -15.24
CA ALA A 5 20.15 1.75 -14.18
C ALA A 5 19.10 0.63 -14.19
N ALA A 6 18.72 0.18 -15.39
CA ALA A 6 17.74 -0.89 -15.52
C ALA A 6 18.23 -2.21 -14.89
N LEU A 7 19.52 -2.52 -15.06
CA LEU A 7 20.09 -3.71 -14.43
C LEU A 7 20.19 -3.54 -12.93
N ASP A 8 20.55 -2.35 -12.46
CA ASP A 8 20.59 -2.06 -11.03
C ASP A 8 19.21 -2.20 -10.42
N GLU A 9 18.18 -1.69 -11.08
CA GLU A 9 16.81 -1.79 -10.60
C GLU A 9 16.38 -3.24 -10.49
N VAL A 10 16.65 -4.05 -11.49
CA VAL A 10 16.29 -5.46 -11.49
C VAL A 10 17.11 -6.23 -10.47
N GLY A 11 18.42 -5.96 -10.39
CA GLY A 11 19.32 -6.64 -9.48
C GLY A 11 19.03 -6.35 -8.02
N TYR A 12 18.49 -5.18 -7.72
CA TYR A 12 18.20 -4.77 -6.35
C TYR A 12 16.75 -5.03 -5.92
N TRP A 13 15.95 -5.59 -6.77
CA TRP A 13 14.60 -5.95 -6.37
C TRP A 13 14.67 -7.00 -5.26
N VAL A 14 13.83 -6.81 -4.26
CA VAL A 14 13.89 -7.57 -3.02
C VAL A 14 12.74 -8.56 -2.93
N ASP A 15 12.91 -9.56 -2.08
CA ASP A 15 11.88 -10.57 -1.84
C ASP A 15 10.59 -9.87 -1.40
N ALA A 16 9.50 -10.23 -2.04
CA ALA A 16 8.19 -9.64 -1.75
C ALA A 16 7.55 -10.18 -0.47
N ALA A 17 7.99 -11.33 0.02
CA ALA A 17 7.33 -11.98 1.15
C ALA A 17 7.23 -11.12 2.42
N PRO A 18 8.31 -10.44 2.88
CA PRO A 18 8.20 -9.58 4.05
C PRO A 18 7.22 -8.42 3.84
N PHE A 19 7.18 -7.89 2.62
CA PHE A 19 6.29 -6.75 2.31
C PHE A 19 4.86 -7.19 2.13
N ARG A 20 4.63 -8.41 1.65
CA ARG A 20 3.30 -9.01 1.65
C ARG A 20 2.80 -9.19 3.06
N ALA A 21 3.64 -9.67 3.96
CA ALA A 21 3.29 -9.82 5.37
C ALA A 21 2.95 -8.47 5.99
N GLN A 22 3.73 -7.43 5.68
CA GLN A 22 3.46 -6.07 6.16
C GLN A 22 2.12 -5.56 5.62
N LEU A 23 1.85 -5.77 4.34
CA LEU A 23 0.59 -5.36 3.72
C LEU A 23 -0.59 -6.03 4.41
N HIS A 24 -0.53 -7.34 4.63
CA HIS A 24 -1.59 -8.05 5.33
C HIS A 24 -1.74 -7.61 6.79
N HIS A 25 -0.63 -7.30 7.44
CA HIS A 25 -0.65 -6.76 8.80
C HIS A 25 -1.40 -5.41 8.83
N LEU A 26 -1.11 -4.53 7.90
CA LEU A 26 -1.77 -3.23 7.80
C LEU A 26 -3.26 -3.38 7.48
N MET A 27 -3.59 -4.29 6.58
CA MET A 27 -4.99 -4.58 6.24
C MET A 27 -5.75 -5.11 7.46
N GLY A 28 -5.17 -6.07 8.16
CA GLY A 28 -5.80 -6.68 9.34
C GLY A 28 -5.98 -5.70 10.49
N GLY A 29 -5.02 -4.81 10.69
CA GLY A 29 -5.08 -3.83 11.78
C GLY A 29 -5.98 -2.63 11.51
N THR A 30 -6.39 -2.41 10.26
CA THR A 30 -7.15 -1.22 9.87
C THR A 30 -8.49 -1.55 9.22
N ALA A 31 -8.72 -2.81 8.86
CA ALA A 31 -9.86 -3.25 8.07
C ALA A 31 -9.93 -2.57 6.69
N LEU A 32 -8.81 -2.09 6.19
CA LEU A 32 -8.69 -1.51 4.85
C LEU A 32 -8.40 -2.61 3.84
N THR A 33 -8.77 -2.37 2.58
CA THR A 33 -8.44 -3.29 1.49
C THR A 33 -6.99 -3.12 1.07
N ALA A 34 -6.46 -4.08 0.31
CA ALA A 34 -5.12 -3.98 -0.26
C ALA A 34 -4.97 -2.71 -1.10
N ALA A 35 -5.99 -2.39 -1.90
CA ALA A 35 -6.00 -1.19 -2.73
C ALA A 35 -5.92 0.09 -1.89
N GLU A 36 -6.64 0.13 -0.79
CA GLU A 36 -6.65 1.30 0.09
C GLU A 36 -5.30 1.49 0.80
N VAL A 37 -4.72 0.40 1.33
CA VAL A 37 -3.39 0.46 1.95
C VAL A 37 -2.35 0.83 0.89
N GLY A 38 -2.45 0.23 -0.29
CA GLY A 38 -1.55 0.53 -1.40
C GLY A 38 -1.61 1.99 -1.79
N ALA A 39 -2.81 2.57 -1.86
CA ALA A 39 -2.97 4.00 -2.17
C ALA A 39 -2.26 4.88 -1.14
N ALA A 40 -2.36 4.53 0.14
CA ALA A 40 -1.67 5.26 1.21
C ALA A 40 -0.15 5.18 1.06
N ALA A 41 0.35 4.08 0.50
CA ALA A 41 1.78 3.91 0.23
C ALA A 41 2.21 4.48 -1.13
N GLY A 42 1.29 5.03 -1.90
CA GLY A 42 1.59 5.53 -3.24
C GLY A 42 1.73 4.44 -4.28
N LEU A 43 1.16 3.27 -4.05
CA LEU A 43 1.19 2.15 -4.99
C LEU A 43 -0.07 2.12 -5.84
N SER A 44 0.04 1.58 -7.05
CA SER A 44 -1.13 1.35 -7.88
C SER A 44 -2.00 0.24 -7.28
N VAL A 45 -3.29 0.27 -7.59
CA VAL A 45 -4.22 -0.77 -7.16
C VAL A 45 -3.75 -2.14 -7.64
N ARG A 46 -3.33 -2.21 -8.89
CA ARG A 46 -2.85 -3.47 -9.48
C ARG A 46 -1.67 -4.06 -8.73
N LEU A 47 -0.69 -3.21 -8.39
CA LEU A 47 0.49 -3.67 -7.64
C LEU A 47 0.11 -4.11 -6.23
N ALA A 48 -0.73 -3.33 -5.55
CA ALA A 48 -1.16 -3.66 -4.19
C ALA A 48 -1.90 -4.99 -4.15
N GLU A 49 -2.82 -5.20 -5.07
CA GLU A 49 -3.59 -6.45 -5.14
C GLU A 49 -2.71 -7.64 -5.56
N HIS A 50 -1.78 -7.41 -6.50
CA HIS A 50 -0.85 -8.45 -6.92
C HIS A 50 0.05 -8.88 -5.74
N LEU A 51 0.51 -7.92 -4.96
CA LEU A 51 1.34 -8.22 -3.78
C LEU A 51 0.53 -8.98 -2.73
N ALA A 52 -0.70 -8.55 -2.48
CA ALA A 52 -1.53 -9.14 -1.42
C ALA A 52 -2.02 -10.55 -1.78
N TYR A 53 -2.48 -10.75 -3.00
CA TYR A 53 -3.22 -11.95 -3.39
C TYR A 53 -2.57 -12.77 -4.49
N GLY A 54 -1.56 -12.22 -5.14
CA GLY A 54 -0.95 -12.86 -6.29
C GLY A 54 -1.78 -12.66 -7.54
N ARG A 55 -1.35 -13.30 -8.62
CA ARG A 55 -2.01 -13.24 -9.91
C ARG A 55 -1.95 -14.60 -10.56
N ASN A 56 -3.10 -15.08 -11.02
CA ASN A 56 -3.20 -16.41 -11.64
C ASN A 56 -2.64 -17.53 -10.76
N GLY A 57 -2.91 -17.45 -9.44
CA GLY A 57 -2.44 -18.45 -8.49
C GLY A 57 -0.96 -18.36 -8.15
N ARG A 58 -0.27 -17.32 -8.61
CA ARG A 58 1.16 -17.13 -8.34
C ARG A 58 1.39 -15.87 -7.50
N ALA A 59 2.12 -16.02 -6.42
CA ALA A 59 2.50 -14.91 -5.59
C ALA A 59 3.55 -14.06 -6.30
N LEU A 60 3.47 -12.75 -6.09
CA LEU A 60 4.51 -11.84 -6.54
C LEU A 60 5.80 -12.16 -5.78
N ARG A 61 6.89 -12.38 -6.48
CA ARG A 61 8.13 -12.81 -5.86
C ARG A 61 9.02 -11.68 -5.40
N ARG A 62 9.06 -10.58 -6.17
CA ARG A 62 9.97 -9.47 -5.88
C ARG A 62 9.27 -8.15 -6.09
N VAL A 63 9.69 -7.16 -5.32
CA VAL A 63 9.22 -5.79 -5.44
C VAL A 63 10.42 -4.86 -5.49
N SER A 64 10.23 -3.66 -6.00
CA SER A 64 11.29 -2.66 -5.99
C SER A 64 11.58 -2.26 -4.55
N PRO A 65 12.84 -1.87 -4.25
CA PRO A 65 13.18 -1.40 -2.91
C PRO A 65 12.33 -0.21 -2.47
N GLU A 66 11.93 0.65 -3.40
CA GLU A 66 11.08 1.79 -3.09
C GLU A 66 9.69 1.35 -2.63
N THR A 67 9.10 0.37 -3.30
CA THR A 67 7.82 -0.20 -2.89
C THR A 67 7.92 -0.72 -1.46
N GLY A 68 9.00 -1.44 -1.16
CA GLY A 68 9.24 -1.96 0.18
C GLY A 68 9.34 -0.85 1.22
N ARG A 69 10.12 0.18 0.93
CA ARG A 69 10.27 1.32 1.85
C ARG A 69 8.95 2.02 2.12
N ARG A 70 8.15 2.23 1.08
CA ARG A 70 6.85 2.88 1.23
C ARG A 70 5.90 2.09 2.11
N LEU A 71 5.87 0.78 1.95
CA LEU A 71 5.05 -0.08 2.79
C LEU A 71 5.53 -0.11 4.23
N MET A 72 6.85 -0.21 4.44
CA MET A 72 7.41 -0.27 5.79
C MET A 72 7.31 1.06 6.52
N ALA A 73 7.14 2.16 5.80
CA ALA A 73 6.95 3.48 6.40
C ALA A 73 5.54 3.67 6.97
N LEU A 74 4.59 2.83 6.58
CA LEU A 74 3.21 2.92 7.08
C LEU A 74 3.07 2.16 8.40
N SER A 75 2.19 2.67 9.25
CA SER A 75 1.82 1.99 10.48
C SER A 75 0.30 1.91 10.58
N VAL A 76 -0.17 0.93 11.34
CA VAL A 76 -1.61 0.77 11.62
C VAL A 76 -2.16 2.05 12.25
N GLY A 77 -1.42 2.63 13.18
CA GLY A 77 -1.84 3.87 13.84
C GLY A 77 -2.03 5.04 12.89
N GLN A 78 -1.10 5.22 11.96
CA GLN A 78 -1.20 6.27 10.96
C GLN A 78 -2.41 6.07 10.05
N LEU A 79 -2.62 4.85 9.58
CA LEU A 79 -3.74 4.53 8.71
C LEU A 79 -5.08 4.71 9.42
N ARG A 80 -5.16 4.33 10.69
CA ARG A 80 -6.37 4.55 11.48
C ARG A 80 -6.67 6.03 11.64
N ARG A 81 -5.66 6.85 11.88
CA ARG A 81 -5.83 8.30 12.01
C ARG A 81 -6.30 8.91 10.69
N GLN A 82 -5.72 8.50 9.58
CA GLN A 82 -6.14 8.98 8.26
C GLN A 82 -7.58 8.59 7.96
N ARG A 83 -7.95 7.37 8.29
CA ARG A 83 -9.32 6.88 8.10
C ARG A 83 -10.30 7.69 8.91
N THR A 84 -9.96 7.97 10.17
CA THR A 84 -10.81 8.79 11.04
C THR A 84 -10.97 10.19 10.48
N ARG A 85 -9.88 10.80 10.03
CA ARG A 85 -9.93 12.15 9.41
C ARG A 85 -10.83 12.17 8.18
N ARG A 86 -10.71 11.19 7.32
CA ARG A 86 -11.56 11.08 6.13
C ARG A 86 -13.02 10.91 6.50
N ARG A 87 -13.29 10.12 7.52
CA ARG A 87 -14.63 9.89 8.01
C ARG A 87 -15.26 11.17 8.55
N LEU A 88 -14.50 11.91 9.36
CA LEU A 88 -14.96 13.18 9.90
C LEU A 88 -15.17 14.22 8.81
N ALA A 89 -14.28 14.26 7.84
CA ALA A 89 -14.42 15.18 6.71
C ALA A 89 -15.67 14.84 5.87
N GLY A 90 -15.92 13.55 5.66
CA GLY A 90 -17.11 13.09 4.95
C GLY A 90 -18.39 13.45 5.68
N LEU A 91 -18.42 13.26 6.99
CA LEU A 91 -19.57 13.64 7.81
C LEU A 91 -19.82 15.16 7.77
N ARG A 92 -18.75 15.93 7.81
CA ARG A 92 -18.83 17.39 7.75
C ARG A 92 -19.42 17.84 6.41
N VAL A 93 -18.96 17.24 5.33
CA VAL A 93 -19.49 17.54 4.00
C VAL A 93 -20.98 17.16 3.91
N ASP A 94 -21.36 16.02 4.44
CA ASP A 94 -22.75 15.57 4.46
C ASP A 94 -23.62 16.52 5.26
N GLN A 95 -23.16 17.02 6.40
CA GLN A 95 -23.88 17.97 7.21
C GLN A 95 -24.09 19.29 6.46
N ASP A 96 -23.04 19.77 5.79
CA ASP A 96 -23.14 20.98 4.98
C ASP A 96 -24.12 20.77 3.82
N GLY A 97 -24.10 19.60 3.21
CA GLY A 97 -25.04 19.24 2.18
C GLY A 97 -26.47 19.19 2.69
N CYS A 98 -26.68 18.70 3.89
CA CYS A 98 -28.02 18.69 4.52
C CYS A 98 -28.50 20.08 4.87
N ALA A 99 -27.59 20.97 5.22
CA ALA A 99 -27.93 22.35 5.55
C ALA A 99 -28.28 23.17 4.31
N ALA A 100 -27.79 22.77 3.19
CA ALA A 100 -28.07 23.43 1.94
C ALA A 100 -29.42 23.01 1.36
#